data_9edc53e94a8329912d95dcb078707d70
#
_entry.id   9edc53e94a8329912d95dcb078707d70
#
_cell.length_a   1.000
_cell.length_b   1.000
_cell.length_c   1.000
_cell.angle_alpha   90.00
_cell.angle_beta   90.00
_cell.angle_gamma   90.00
#
_symmetry.space_group_name_H-M   'P 1'
#
loop_
_entity.id
_entity.type
_entity.pdbx_description
1 polymer ?
#
loop_
_entity_poly.entity_id
_entity_poly.type
_entity_poly.pdbx_seq_one_letter_code
_entity_poly.pdbx_strand_id
1 'polypeptide(L)'
;MTVFHISTECYPVAKVGGLADVVGALPKYQNKIKGVDAKVVMPWYNKSFVYDHEFDIVFDGFIHQGPNMLQVQVLKEKSNALGFELYMVRIPGLLDRDNPYGYQDENFQFIGFQHGVLHWLSAMQIRPDVLHCHDYHTGLIPFMVEHCWEFSFLKGVKTIATIHNGEYQGMMSWEMANYIPSFDRYKWGLMDWEGLINPLASMIKCSHAFTTVSQGYMEELFISFRGLESLVREEFGKAYGIINGIDTEVWNPETDPMLDFNFNKKNAVAMKKKNKEKLCKEYGLRPELPLFAFIGRFATEKGADFLPDVVWRSITQTHGALNVMILGSGNSFIENKLKEYDYIYSNFALDLGYKEYLSHKIYASADFLLMPSRVEPCGLNQMYSMRYGTVPVVRYTGGLRDTVNDISTGGAGLNFTFPGVDDILHAMNRALLVYNQKGTMENLIRANMNFDFAWEKSAEKYINLYKN
;
A
#
# COMPACT_ATOMS: atom_id res chain seq x y z
N MET A 1 6.17 23.38 -9.95
CA MET A 1 4.86 22.72 -9.74
C MET A 1 4.78 22.26 -8.31
N THR A 2 3.83 22.84 -7.57
CA THR A 2 3.61 22.52 -6.16
C THR A 2 2.49 21.50 -6.03
N VAL A 3 2.77 20.36 -5.40
CA VAL A 3 1.85 19.23 -5.24
C VAL A 3 1.63 18.97 -3.75
N PHE A 4 0.38 18.93 -3.31
CA PHE A 4 0.04 18.50 -1.95
C PHE A 4 -0.59 17.10 -2.01
N HIS A 5 0.08 16.11 -1.45
CA HIS A 5 -0.47 14.79 -1.19
C HIS A 5 -1.27 14.83 0.10
N ILE A 6 -2.56 14.56 0.01
CA ILE A 6 -3.46 14.56 1.17
C ILE A 6 -3.83 13.11 1.45
N SER A 7 -3.46 12.62 2.64
CA SER A 7 -3.59 11.22 3.01
C SER A 7 -3.82 11.05 4.50
N THR A 8 -4.42 9.93 4.89
CA THR A 8 -4.57 9.53 6.29
C THR A 8 -3.38 8.72 6.80
N GLU A 9 -2.54 8.22 5.92
CA GLU A 9 -1.34 7.46 6.27
C GLU A 9 -0.11 8.00 5.55
N CYS A 10 1.05 7.94 6.20
CA CYS A 10 2.36 8.23 5.63
C CYS A 10 3.42 7.52 6.48
N TYR A 11 4.22 6.63 5.87
CA TYR A 11 5.36 6.00 6.56
C TYR A 11 6.52 7.00 6.72
N PRO A 12 7.21 7.08 7.87
CA PRO A 12 7.06 6.26 9.09
C PRO A 12 6.09 6.84 10.14
N VAL A 13 5.32 7.88 9.83
CA VAL A 13 4.49 8.63 10.79
C VAL A 13 3.32 7.78 11.30
N ALA A 14 2.53 7.23 10.38
CA ALA A 14 1.43 6.32 10.69
C ALA A 14 1.25 5.33 9.54
N LYS A 15 1.20 4.03 9.84
CA LYS A 15 1.06 2.96 8.86
C LYS A 15 0.07 1.90 9.33
N VAL A 16 -0.90 1.60 8.46
CA VAL A 16 -1.82 0.46 8.57
C VAL A 16 -1.69 -0.43 7.33
N GLY A 17 -1.50 0.16 6.16
CA GLY A 17 -1.43 -0.55 4.88
C GLY A 17 -0.39 0.01 3.91
N GLY A 18 -0.47 -0.46 2.65
CA GLY A 18 0.41 -0.02 1.57
C GLY A 18 0.26 1.45 1.19
N LEU A 19 -0.86 2.10 1.55
CA LEU A 19 -1.06 3.53 1.39
C LEU A 19 0.08 4.33 2.04
N ALA A 20 0.46 3.97 3.28
CA ALA A 20 1.55 4.62 4.00
C ALA A 20 2.88 4.55 3.25
N ASP A 21 3.20 3.39 2.68
CA ASP A 21 4.46 3.18 1.94
C ASP A 21 4.51 4.07 0.69
N VAL A 22 3.37 4.20 -0.01
CA VAL A 22 3.27 5.06 -1.20
C VAL A 22 3.44 6.52 -0.86
N VAL A 23 2.70 7.02 0.15
CA VAL A 23 2.75 8.43 0.54
C VAL A 23 4.07 8.80 1.23
N GLY A 24 4.71 7.84 1.88
CA GLY A 24 6.07 8.03 2.43
C GLY A 24 7.19 8.03 1.38
N ALA A 25 6.93 7.51 0.18
CA ALA A 25 7.95 7.40 -0.86
C ALA A 25 7.71 8.32 -2.06
N LEU A 26 6.52 8.27 -2.68
CA LEU A 26 6.24 8.99 -3.93
C LEU A 26 6.63 10.48 -3.88
N PRO A 27 6.27 11.28 -2.86
CA PRO A 27 6.65 12.70 -2.79
C PRO A 27 8.17 12.91 -2.74
N LYS A 28 8.90 12.05 -2.02
CA LYS A 28 10.38 12.06 -1.95
C LYS A 28 11.00 11.93 -3.36
N TYR A 29 10.46 11.01 -4.17
CA TYR A 29 10.96 10.79 -5.53
C TYR A 29 10.48 11.86 -6.52
N GLN A 30 9.29 12.44 -6.32
CA GLN A 30 8.84 13.60 -7.09
C GLN A 30 9.73 14.82 -6.86
N ASN A 31 10.20 15.04 -5.62
CA ASN A 31 11.11 16.13 -5.27
C ASN A 31 12.51 15.99 -5.90
N LYS A 32 12.90 14.80 -6.37
CA LYS A 32 14.11 14.61 -7.17
C LYS A 32 13.94 15.15 -8.62
N ILE A 33 12.70 15.40 -9.07
CA ILE A 33 12.40 15.90 -10.41
C ILE A 33 12.46 17.44 -10.40
N LYS A 34 13.28 18.01 -11.27
CA LYS A 34 13.51 19.47 -11.32
C LYS A 34 12.18 20.25 -11.49
N GLY A 35 11.96 21.19 -10.59
CA GLY A 35 10.80 22.09 -10.63
C GLY A 35 9.53 21.51 -10.03
N VAL A 36 9.62 20.39 -9.33
CA VAL A 36 8.55 19.81 -8.52
C VAL A 36 8.83 20.07 -7.04
N ASP A 37 7.78 20.43 -6.30
CA ASP A 37 7.78 20.66 -4.87
C ASP A 37 6.57 19.91 -4.29
N ALA A 38 6.78 18.63 -3.96
CA ALA A 38 5.78 17.74 -3.41
C ALA A 38 5.82 17.76 -1.88
N LYS A 39 4.65 17.90 -1.27
CA LYS A 39 4.44 18.01 0.17
C LYS A 39 3.38 17.01 0.61
N VAL A 40 3.37 16.64 1.89
CA VAL A 40 2.39 15.73 2.46
C VAL A 40 1.58 16.45 3.53
N VAL A 41 0.26 16.23 3.51
CA VAL A 41 -0.67 16.69 4.55
C VAL A 41 -1.43 15.49 5.08
N MET A 42 -1.39 15.29 6.40
CA MET A 42 -2.07 14.17 7.06
C MET A 42 -2.66 14.57 8.42
N PRO A 43 -3.57 13.78 9.01
CA PRO A 43 -4.02 14.02 10.38
C PRO A 43 -2.88 13.84 11.38
N TRP A 44 -2.97 14.56 12.48
CA TRP A 44 -2.12 14.34 13.65
C TRP A 44 -2.56 13.09 14.40
N TYR A 45 -1.65 12.15 14.58
CA TYR A 45 -1.88 10.96 15.41
C TYR A 45 -0.89 10.92 16.57
N ASN A 46 -1.34 10.42 17.73
CA ASN A 46 -0.51 10.23 18.92
C ASN A 46 0.39 8.98 18.75
N LYS A 47 1.33 9.05 17.83
CA LYS A 47 2.33 8.01 17.55
C LYS A 47 3.72 8.48 17.97
N SER A 48 4.68 7.57 18.11
CA SER A 48 6.06 7.89 18.49
C SER A 48 6.65 9.02 17.66
N PHE A 49 6.40 9.03 16.36
CA PHE A 49 6.93 10.04 15.45
C PHE A 49 6.68 11.48 15.93
N VAL A 50 5.48 11.80 16.41
CA VAL A 50 5.16 13.18 16.84
C VAL A 50 5.83 13.57 18.16
N TYR A 51 6.30 12.60 18.95
CA TYR A 51 7.06 12.83 20.18
C TYR A 51 8.57 12.88 19.95
N ASP A 52 9.03 12.26 18.86
CA ASP A 52 10.46 12.18 18.50
C ASP A 52 10.90 13.33 17.57
N HIS A 53 9.96 14.14 17.06
CA HIS A 53 10.22 15.24 16.12
C HIS A 53 9.69 16.58 16.64
N GLU A 54 10.28 17.66 16.14
CA GLU A 54 9.84 19.03 16.43
C GLU A 54 8.92 19.56 15.33
N PHE A 55 7.93 20.35 15.74
CA PHE A 55 6.94 20.95 14.85
C PHE A 55 6.79 22.44 15.11
N ASP A 56 6.55 23.21 14.05
CA ASP A 56 6.09 24.60 14.12
C ASP A 56 4.59 24.68 13.82
N ILE A 57 3.83 25.40 14.63
CA ILE A 57 2.43 25.71 14.31
C ILE A 57 2.45 26.77 13.21
N VAL A 58 2.05 26.39 12.00
CA VAL A 58 1.99 27.29 10.83
C VAL A 58 0.59 27.85 10.58
N PHE A 59 -0.41 27.29 11.25
CA PHE A 59 -1.79 27.80 11.23
C PHE A 59 -2.50 27.42 12.54
N ASP A 60 -3.28 28.34 13.07
CA ASP A 60 -4.21 28.13 14.19
C ASP A 60 -5.48 28.92 13.93
N GLY A 61 -6.61 28.25 13.79
CA GLY A 61 -7.89 28.85 13.43
C GLY A 61 -9.06 27.96 13.81
N PHE A 62 -10.25 28.30 13.30
CA PHE A 62 -11.47 27.57 13.59
C PHE A 62 -12.25 27.27 12.32
N ILE A 63 -12.88 26.11 12.27
CA ILE A 63 -13.85 25.72 11.25
C ILE A 63 -15.21 25.47 11.88
N HIS A 64 -16.26 25.68 11.09
CA HIS A 64 -17.61 25.29 11.44
C HIS A 64 -17.99 23.98 10.74
N GLN A 65 -18.02 22.87 11.50
CA GLN A 65 -18.46 21.58 11.00
C GLN A 65 -19.88 21.31 11.50
N GLY A 66 -20.88 21.73 10.71
CA GLY A 66 -22.28 21.80 11.15
C GLY A 66 -22.43 22.78 12.29
N PRO A 67 -23.08 22.39 13.40
CA PRO A 67 -23.24 23.23 14.57
C PRO A 67 -21.96 23.36 15.43
N ASN A 68 -20.92 22.56 15.14
CA ASN A 68 -19.72 22.51 15.97
C ASN A 68 -18.67 23.50 15.47
N MET A 69 -18.11 24.29 16.38
CA MET A 69 -16.92 25.09 16.12
C MET A 69 -15.70 24.31 16.60
N LEU A 70 -14.82 23.94 15.68
CA LEU A 70 -13.64 23.12 15.94
C LEU A 70 -12.37 23.94 15.73
N GLN A 71 -11.44 23.88 16.67
CA GLN A 71 -10.12 24.44 16.49
C GLN A 71 -9.33 23.56 15.50
N VAL A 72 -8.68 24.19 14.55
CA VAL A 72 -7.80 23.52 13.56
C VAL A 72 -6.41 24.12 13.68
N GLN A 73 -5.45 23.28 14.00
CA GLN A 73 -4.04 23.63 13.95
C GLN A 73 -3.36 22.86 12.82
N VAL A 74 -2.50 23.52 12.08
CA VAL A 74 -1.60 22.86 11.13
C VAL A 74 -0.18 23.02 11.62
N LEU A 75 0.49 21.89 11.77
CA LEU A 75 1.85 21.80 12.28
C LEU A 75 2.77 21.30 11.17
N LYS A 76 3.89 22.01 10.96
CA LYS A 76 4.93 21.63 9.99
C LYS A 76 6.09 20.96 10.71
N GLU A 77 6.50 19.79 10.27
CA GLU A 77 7.70 19.10 10.76
C GLU A 77 8.95 19.89 10.34
N LYS A 78 9.93 20.05 11.27
CA LYS A 78 11.08 20.93 11.08
C LYS A 78 12.26 20.31 10.35
N SER A 79 12.50 19.02 10.53
CA SER A 79 13.74 18.38 10.08
C SER A 79 13.81 18.17 8.57
N ASN A 80 12.65 18.05 7.91
CA ASN A 80 12.53 17.65 6.50
C ASN A 80 13.25 16.31 6.18
N ALA A 81 13.40 15.46 7.19
CA ALA A 81 14.15 14.20 7.10
C ALA A 81 13.49 13.17 6.15
N LEU A 82 12.19 13.32 5.88
CA LEU A 82 11.44 12.45 4.98
C LEU A 82 11.72 12.71 3.49
N GLY A 83 12.44 13.81 3.16
CA GLY A 83 12.70 14.22 1.78
C GLY A 83 11.56 15.01 1.14
N PHE A 84 10.58 15.42 1.95
CA PHE A 84 9.47 16.30 1.61
C PHE A 84 9.00 17.05 2.86
N GLU A 85 8.33 18.18 2.68
CA GLU A 85 7.67 18.89 3.77
C GLU A 85 6.43 18.11 4.24
N LEU A 86 6.37 17.83 5.56
CA LEU A 86 5.23 17.19 6.21
C LEU A 86 4.42 18.22 6.99
N TYR A 87 3.13 18.28 6.73
CA TYR A 87 2.14 19.06 7.47
C TYR A 87 1.16 18.11 8.16
N MET A 88 0.88 18.37 9.42
CA MET A 88 -0.06 17.58 10.20
C MET A 88 -1.21 18.45 10.68
N VAL A 89 -2.44 18.03 10.37
CA VAL A 89 -3.66 18.72 10.79
C VAL A 89 -4.13 18.15 12.12
N ARG A 90 -4.19 18.99 13.13
CA ARG A 90 -4.68 18.66 14.47
C ARG A 90 -6.03 19.32 14.69
N ILE A 91 -7.02 18.54 15.04
CA ILE A 91 -8.33 18.98 15.55
C ILE A 91 -8.49 18.27 16.89
N PRO A 92 -8.35 18.99 18.03
CA PRO A 92 -8.37 18.39 19.36
C PRO A 92 -9.62 17.53 19.61
N GLY A 93 -9.41 16.32 20.10
CA GLY A 93 -10.47 15.33 20.35
C GLY A 93 -10.99 14.61 19.10
N LEU A 94 -10.60 15.02 17.89
CA LEU A 94 -11.07 14.45 16.64
C LEU A 94 -9.95 13.77 15.82
N LEU A 95 -8.80 14.44 15.64
CA LEU A 95 -7.69 13.92 14.84
C LEU A 95 -6.48 13.49 15.68
N ASP A 96 -6.35 13.94 16.92
CA ASP A 96 -5.27 13.59 17.84
C ASP A 96 -5.54 12.24 18.53
N ARG A 97 -5.66 11.20 17.73
CA ARG A 97 -6.01 9.82 18.14
C ARG A 97 -4.84 8.87 17.98
N ASP A 98 -4.91 7.72 18.68
CA ASP A 98 -3.85 6.71 18.63
C ASP A 98 -3.81 5.94 17.32
N ASN A 99 -4.95 5.74 16.66
CA ASN A 99 -5.05 4.98 15.41
C ASN A 99 -5.72 5.80 14.32
N PRO A 100 -5.35 5.58 13.05
CA PRO A 100 -5.99 6.26 11.92
C PRO A 100 -7.47 5.91 11.77
N TYR A 101 -7.85 4.65 12.06
CA TYR A 101 -9.15 4.07 11.74
C TYR A 101 -9.77 3.33 12.93
N GLY A 102 -11.07 2.97 12.77
CA GLY A 102 -11.79 2.11 13.70
C GLY A 102 -12.62 2.86 14.75
N TYR A 103 -12.88 4.14 14.54
CA TYR A 103 -13.72 4.96 15.42
C TYR A 103 -15.16 5.06 14.90
N GLN A 104 -16.13 5.14 15.81
CA GLN A 104 -17.55 5.22 15.44
C GLN A 104 -17.91 6.51 14.69
N ASP A 105 -17.16 7.58 14.91
CA ASP A 105 -17.32 8.90 14.30
C ASP A 105 -16.36 9.13 13.11
N GLU A 106 -15.87 8.08 12.49
CA GLU A 106 -14.86 8.12 11.42
C GLU A 106 -15.28 9.01 10.24
N ASN A 107 -16.55 8.99 9.84
CA ASN A 107 -17.06 9.87 8.79
C ASN A 107 -16.97 11.34 9.18
N PHE A 108 -17.32 11.69 10.42
CA PHE A 108 -17.19 13.04 10.95
C PHE A 108 -15.72 13.46 11.05
N GLN A 109 -14.85 12.56 11.47
CA GLN A 109 -13.40 12.74 11.56
C GLN A 109 -12.81 13.13 10.20
N PHE A 110 -13.11 12.36 9.14
CA PHE A 110 -12.53 12.62 7.82
C PHE A 110 -13.17 13.80 7.07
N ILE A 111 -14.44 14.13 7.31
CA ILE A 111 -14.99 15.41 6.85
C ILE A 111 -14.22 16.57 7.50
N GLY A 112 -13.98 16.52 8.82
CA GLY A 112 -13.22 17.53 9.54
C GLY A 112 -11.78 17.67 9.06
N PHE A 113 -11.12 16.56 8.78
CA PHE A 113 -9.76 16.57 8.20
C PHE A 113 -9.73 17.31 6.86
N GLN A 114 -10.59 16.92 5.93
CA GLN A 114 -10.68 17.52 4.60
C GLN A 114 -11.03 19.01 4.66
N HIS A 115 -11.98 19.36 5.50
CA HIS A 115 -12.37 20.76 5.75
C HIS A 115 -11.17 21.56 6.31
N GLY A 116 -10.50 21.04 7.34
CA GLY A 116 -9.34 21.69 7.96
C GLY A 116 -8.20 21.95 6.99
N VAL A 117 -7.89 21.00 6.10
CA VAL A 117 -6.87 21.15 5.05
C VAL A 117 -7.23 22.28 4.10
N LEU A 118 -8.46 22.28 3.55
CA LEU A 118 -8.88 23.28 2.58
C LEU A 118 -9.05 24.67 3.20
N HIS A 119 -9.51 24.73 4.45
CA HIS A 119 -9.62 25.97 5.21
C HIS A 119 -8.24 26.61 5.44
N TRP A 120 -7.25 25.81 5.89
CA TRP A 120 -5.87 26.27 6.05
C TRP A 120 -5.30 26.83 4.74
N LEU A 121 -5.39 26.08 3.63
CA LEU A 121 -4.88 26.52 2.34
C LEU A 121 -5.55 27.84 1.88
N SER A 122 -6.87 27.95 2.06
CA SER A 122 -7.62 29.15 1.69
C SER A 122 -7.28 30.35 2.58
N ALA A 123 -7.23 30.17 3.90
CA ALA A 123 -6.93 31.23 4.87
C ALA A 123 -5.52 31.79 4.70
N MET A 124 -4.55 30.93 4.41
CA MET A 124 -3.16 31.30 4.19
C MET A 124 -2.85 31.71 2.75
N GLN A 125 -3.86 31.77 1.88
CA GLN A 125 -3.72 32.07 0.44
C GLN A 125 -2.69 31.18 -0.27
N ILE A 126 -2.62 29.90 0.12
CA ILE A 126 -1.76 28.87 -0.49
C ILE A 126 -2.56 28.20 -1.61
N ARG A 127 -2.15 28.44 -2.86
CA ARG A 127 -2.79 27.84 -4.03
C ARG A 127 -1.82 26.88 -4.70
N PRO A 128 -1.93 25.55 -4.45
CA PRO A 128 -1.09 24.56 -5.13
C PRO A 128 -1.47 24.41 -6.60
N ASP A 129 -0.56 23.83 -7.39
CA ASP A 129 -0.86 23.41 -8.77
C ASP A 129 -1.72 22.14 -8.76
N VAL A 130 -1.47 21.24 -7.79
CA VAL A 130 -2.16 19.94 -7.69
C VAL A 130 -2.48 19.60 -6.23
N LEU A 131 -3.71 19.16 -6.00
CA LEU A 131 -4.14 18.42 -4.80
C LEU A 131 -4.25 16.93 -5.18
N HIS A 132 -3.37 16.11 -4.64
CA HIS A 132 -3.38 14.68 -4.85
C HIS A 132 -4.02 13.97 -3.67
N CYS A 133 -5.24 13.49 -3.85
CA CYS A 133 -6.08 12.87 -2.83
C CYS A 133 -5.88 11.35 -2.82
N HIS A 134 -5.74 10.77 -1.63
CA HIS A 134 -5.51 9.33 -1.47
C HIS A 134 -6.66 8.65 -0.72
N ASP A 135 -7.34 7.71 -1.38
CA ASP A 135 -8.47 6.93 -0.90
C ASP A 135 -9.69 7.77 -0.45
N TYR A 136 -10.78 7.11 -0.08
CA TYR A 136 -12.06 7.72 0.26
C TYR A 136 -11.99 8.75 1.39
N HIS A 137 -11.02 8.62 2.29
CA HIS A 137 -10.82 9.54 3.42
C HIS A 137 -10.56 10.99 2.99
N THR A 138 -10.12 11.17 1.75
CA THR A 138 -9.89 12.46 1.10
C THR A 138 -10.81 12.69 -0.09
N GLY A 139 -11.81 11.82 -0.24
CA GLY A 139 -12.63 11.71 -1.45
C GLY A 139 -13.59 12.86 -1.69
N LEU A 140 -13.92 13.65 -0.68
CA LEU A 140 -14.77 14.84 -0.83
C LEU A 140 -13.97 16.09 -1.24
N ILE A 141 -12.64 16.10 -1.16
CA ILE A 141 -11.81 17.26 -1.52
C ILE A 141 -12.08 17.76 -2.94
N PRO A 142 -12.10 16.90 -3.99
CA PRO A 142 -12.38 17.37 -5.35
C PRO A 142 -13.74 18.07 -5.48
N PHE A 143 -14.77 17.53 -4.81
CA PHE A 143 -16.09 18.16 -4.76
C PHE A 143 -16.04 19.50 -4.01
N MET A 144 -15.42 19.52 -2.84
CA MET A 144 -15.37 20.72 -1.99
C MET A 144 -14.66 21.88 -2.69
N VAL A 145 -13.54 21.60 -3.37
CA VAL A 145 -12.76 22.62 -4.11
C VAL A 145 -13.59 23.29 -5.19
N GLU A 146 -14.43 22.55 -5.91
CA GLU A 146 -15.20 23.09 -7.02
C GLU A 146 -16.56 23.66 -6.62
N HIS A 147 -17.21 23.12 -5.58
CA HIS A 147 -18.62 23.36 -5.32
C HIS A 147 -18.93 23.95 -3.95
N CYS A 148 -17.97 23.99 -2.99
CA CYS A 148 -18.17 24.67 -1.71
C CYS A 148 -17.76 26.14 -1.80
N TRP A 149 -18.64 27.04 -1.33
CA TRP A 149 -18.46 28.50 -1.41
C TRP A 149 -17.24 28.97 -0.62
N GLU A 150 -16.96 28.33 0.51
CA GLU A 150 -15.82 28.64 1.39
C GLU A 150 -14.49 28.53 0.67
N PHE A 151 -14.36 27.60 -0.27
CA PHE A 151 -13.11 27.28 -0.98
C PHE A 151 -12.99 27.89 -2.38
N SER A 152 -13.75 28.98 -2.64
CA SER A 152 -13.73 29.68 -3.93
C SER A 152 -12.32 30.11 -4.38
N PHE A 153 -11.41 30.39 -3.43
CA PHE A 153 -9.99 30.67 -3.71
C PHE A 153 -9.26 29.50 -4.37
N LEU A 154 -9.63 28.26 -4.02
CA LEU A 154 -9.02 27.02 -4.55
C LEU A 154 -9.70 26.52 -5.82
N LYS A 155 -10.82 27.13 -6.24
CA LYS A 155 -11.57 26.68 -7.41
C LYS A 155 -10.70 26.60 -8.65
N GLY A 156 -10.80 25.47 -9.39
CA GLY A 156 -9.98 25.18 -10.58
C GLY A 156 -8.55 24.72 -10.26
N VAL A 157 -8.20 24.46 -9.01
CA VAL A 157 -6.98 23.72 -8.67
C VAL A 157 -7.12 22.30 -9.16
N LYS A 158 -6.11 21.78 -9.85
CA LYS A 158 -6.16 20.41 -10.35
C LYS A 158 -6.21 19.40 -9.21
N THR A 159 -7.20 18.52 -9.23
CA THR A 159 -7.35 17.43 -8.27
C THR A 159 -7.09 16.09 -8.95
N ILE A 160 -6.18 15.32 -8.39
CA ILE A 160 -5.86 13.96 -8.81
C ILE A 160 -6.19 13.03 -7.66
N ALA A 161 -6.73 11.86 -7.97
CA ALA A 161 -7.11 10.87 -6.97
C ALA A 161 -6.33 9.58 -7.17
N THR A 162 -5.90 8.92 -6.08
CA THR A 162 -5.38 7.55 -6.14
C THR A 162 -6.20 6.64 -5.24
N ILE A 163 -6.73 5.58 -5.83
CA ILE A 163 -7.45 4.50 -5.16
C ILE A 163 -6.44 3.39 -4.86
N HIS A 164 -6.07 3.24 -3.58
CA HIS A 164 -5.16 2.20 -3.13
C HIS A 164 -5.90 0.89 -2.83
N ASN A 165 -7.12 1.02 -2.29
CA ASN A 165 -7.98 -0.12 -2.04
C ASN A 165 -9.46 0.26 -2.18
N GLY A 166 -10.09 -0.17 -3.25
CA GLY A 166 -11.50 0.10 -3.56
C GLY A 166 -12.53 -0.68 -2.72
N GLU A 167 -12.08 -1.56 -1.82
CA GLU A 167 -12.96 -2.27 -0.88
C GLU A 167 -13.63 -1.32 0.12
N TYR A 168 -13.01 -0.17 0.39
CA TYR A 168 -13.48 0.83 1.35
C TYR A 168 -13.90 2.11 0.62
N GLN A 169 -15.15 2.53 0.80
CA GLN A 169 -15.76 3.62 0.05
C GLN A 169 -16.20 4.81 0.91
N GLY A 170 -16.28 4.63 2.25
CA GLY A 170 -16.67 5.68 3.19
C GLY A 170 -18.12 6.10 3.13
N MET A 171 -19.03 5.21 2.69
CA MET A 171 -20.45 5.50 2.54
C MET A 171 -21.08 6.00 3.85
N MET A 172 -21.92 7.03 3.76
CA MET A 172 -22.59 7.65 4.90
C MET A 172 -24.00 8.16 4.51
N SER A 173 -24.86 8.30 5.52
CA SER A 173 -26.18 8.86 5.32
C SER A 173 -26.14 10.34 4.90
N TRP A 174 -27.19 10.82 4.22
CA TRP A 174 -27.32 12.22 3.83
C TRP A 174 -27.43 13.19 5.02
N GLU A 175 -27.68 12.72 6.22
CA GLU A 175 -27.59 13.52 7.45
C GLU A 175 -26.17 14.11 7.64
N MET A 176 -25.15 13.40 7.19
CA MET A 176 -23.76 13.86 7.24
C MET A 176 -23.48 15.07 6.34
N ALA A 177 -24.35 15.38 5.37
CA ALA A 177 -24.24 16.59 4.55
C ALA A 177 -24.26 17.89 5.36
N ASN A 178 -24.86 17.88 6.55
CA ASN A 178 -24.88 19.01 7.46
C ASN A 178 -23.49 19.37 8.02
N TYR A 179 -22.53 18.46 7.92
CA TYR A 179 -21.16 18.65 8.37
C TYR A 179 -20.18 19.00 7.23
N ILE A 180 -20.65 18.95 5.99
CA ILE A 180 -19.92 19.41 4.81
C ILE A 180 -20.12 20.93 4.68
N PRO A 181 -19.07 21.71 4.36
CA PRO A 181 -19.22 23.15 4.10
C PRO A 181 -20.29 23.45 3.06
N SER A 182 -20.94 24.61 3.19
CA SER A 182 -22.06 25.01 2.31
C SER A 182 -21.66 24.95 0.83
N PHE A 183 -22.45 24.26 0.04
CA PHE A 183 -22.20 24.03 -1.37
C PHE A 183 -23.42 24.29 -2.25
N ASP A 184 -23.22 24.35 -3.56
CA ASP A 184 -24.28 24.42 -4.55
C ASP A 184 -25.17 23.16 -4.49
N ARG A 185 -26.37 23.34 -3.96
CA ARG A 185 -27.32 22.21 -3.75
C ARG A 185 -27.73 21.50 -5.03
N TYR A 186 -27.64 22.11 -6.20
CA TYR A 186 -27.87 21.45 -7.48
C TYR A 186 -26.78 20.45 -7.85
N LYS A 187 -25.66 20.44 -7.15
CA LYS A 187 -24.52 19.54 -7.35
C LYS A 187 -24.50 18.33 -6.41
N TRP A 188 -25.53 18.17 -5.56
CA TRP A 188 -25.62 17.07 -4.58
C TRP A 188 -25.38 15.68 -5.21
N GLY A 189 -25.89 15.42 -6.44
CA GLY A 189 -25.73 14.15 -7.15
C GLY A 189 -24.28 13.77 -7.46
N LEU A 190 -23.32 14.71 -7.34
CA LEU A 190 -21.89 14.41 -7.46
C LEU A 190 -21.34 13.66 -6.24
N MET A 191 -21.99 13.79 -5.09
CA MET A 191 -21.65 13.04 -3.87
C MET A 191 -22.54 11.80 -3.69
N ASP A 192 -23.69 11.75 -4.36
CA ASP A 192 -24.63 10.65 -4.22
C ASP A 192 -24.20 9.42 -5.01
N TRP A 193 -24.33 8.27 -4.37
CA TRP A 193 -24.29 6.96 -5.01
C TRP A 193 -25.26 6.02 -4.30
N GLU A 194 -26.27 5.55 -5.03
CA GLU A 194 -27.31 4.67 -4.53
C GLU A 194 -28.05 5.21 -3.28
N GLY A 195 -28.27 6.53 -3.21
CA GLY A 195 -29.01 7.19 -2.13
C GLY A 195 -28.18 7.48 -0.86
N LEU A 196 -26.88 7.27 -0.91
CA LEU A 196 -25.93 7.60 0.15
C LEU A 196 -24.87 8.59 -0.36
N ILE A 197 -24.30 9.38 0.55
CA ILE A 197 -23.05 10.07 0.25
C ILE A 197 -21.94 9.00 0.18
N ASN A 198 -21.28 8.93 -0.98
CA ASN A 198 -20.15 8.02 -1.17
C ASN A 198 -18.90 8.83 -1.55
N PRO A 199 -17.96 9.05 -0.61
CA PRO A 199 -16.75 9.82 -0.85
C PRO A 199 -15.90 9.27 -1.99
N LEU A 200 -15.78 7.95 -2.15
CA LEU A 200 -15.02 7.36 -3.24
C LEU A 200 -15.67 7.62 -4.59
N ALA A 201 -17.00 7.48 -4.69
CA ALA A 201 -17.75 7.83 -5.91
C ALA A 201 -17.63 9.33 -6.23
N SER A 202 -17.74 10.19 -5.22
CA SER A 202 -17.53 11.64 -5.37
C SER A 202 -16.12 11.97 -5.88
N MET A 203 -15.12 11.30 -5.34
CA MET A 203 -13.72 11.44 -5.77
C MET A 203 -13.56 11.10 -7.25
N ILE A 204 -14.13 9.97 -7.69
CA ILE A 204 -14.09 9.54 -9.09
C ILE A 204 -14.81 10.55 -10.00
N LYS A 205 -16.02 11.02 -9.61
CA LYS A 205 -16.80 12.00 -10.41
C LYS A 205 -16.11 13.35 -10.54
N CYS A 206 -15.53 13.87 -9.44
CA CYS A 206 -15.11 15.26 -9.34
C CYS A 206 -13.63 15.49 -9.60
N SER A 207 -12.76 14.49 -9.52
CA SER A 207 -11.33 14.66 -9.82
C SER A 207 -11.07 14.83 -11.32
N HIS A 208 -10.00 15.55 -11.67
CA HIS A 208 -9.54 15.72 -13.05
C HIS A 208 -9.04 14.39 -13.65
N ALA A 209 -8.40 13.58 -12.82
CA ALA A 209 -8.04 12.21 -13.14
C ALA A 209 -8.04 11.36 -11.87
N PHE A 210 -8.30 10.06 -12.03
CA PHE A 210 -8.12 9.11 -10.93
C PHE A 210 -7.23 7.96 -11.36
N THR A 211 -6.46 7.46 -10.41
CA THR A 211 -5.52 6.38 -10.64
C THR A 211 -5.81 5.21 -9.71
N THR A 212 -5.38 4.04 -10.12
CA THR A 212 -5.13 2.92 -9.21
C THR A 212 -3.66 2.58 -9.21
N VAL A 213 -3.26 1.73 -8.28
CA VAL A 213 -1.86 1.39 -8.02
C VAL A 213 -1.33 0.27 -8.93
N SER A 214 -2.07 -0.10 -9.96
CA SER A 214 -1.63 -0.96 -11.08
C SER A 214 -2.64 -0.93 -12.23
N GLN A 215 -2.20 -1.27 -13.43
CA GLN A 215 -3.10 -1.38 -14.59
C GLN A 215 -4.05 -2.59 -14.42
N GLY A 216 -3.51 -3.72 -13.93
CA GLY A 216 -4.28 -4.90 -13.67
C GLY A 216 -5.42 -4.68 -12.67
N TYR A 217 -5.15 -3.91 -11.62
CA TYR A 217 -6.20 -3.56 -10.67
C TYR A 217 -7.24 -2.61 -11.27
N MET A 218 -6.82 -1.63 -12.07
CA MET A 218 -7.78 -0.78 -12.80
C MET A 218 -8.73 -1.62 -13.66
N GLU A 219 -8.23 -2.61 -14.37
CA GLU A 219 -9.06 -3.51 -15.17
C GLU A 219 -10.02 -4.37 -14.34
N GLU A 220 -9.59 -4.79 -13.15
CA GLU A 220 -10.46 -5.52 -12.22
C GLU A 220 -11.61 -4.64 -11.70
N LEU A 221 -11.37 -3.33 -11.47
CA LEU A 221 -12.41 -2.41 -11.01
C LEU A 221 -13.54 -2.21 -12.04
N PHE A 222 -13.30 -2.40 -13.34
CA PHE A 222 -14.36 -2.42 -14.34
C PHE A 222 -15.34 -3.59 -14.20
N ILE A 223 -14.90 -4.67 -13.54
CA ILE A 223 -15.63 -5.92 -13.43
C ILE A 223 -16.22 -6.10 -12.02
N SER A 224 -15.44 -5.70 -10.99
CA SER A 224 -15.81 -5.88 -9.59
C SER A 224 -15.29 -4.72 -8.74
N PHE A 225 -16.18 -3.82 -8.37
CA PHE A 225 -15.86 -2.62 -7.58
C PHE A 225 -16.94 -2.30 -6.54
N ARG A 226 -17.52 -3.31 -5.95
CA ARG A 226 -18.53 -3.12 -4.89
C ARG A 226 -19.64 -2.14 -5.26
N GLY A 227 -20.15 -2.23 -6.50
CA GLY A 227 -21.24 -1.39 -7.01
C GLY A 227 -20.81 -0.11 -7.73
N LEU A 228 -19.50 0.19 -7.83
CA LEU A 228 -18.98 1.35 -8.59
C LEU A 228 -18.52 1.02 -10.01
N GLU A 229 -18.76 -0.20 -10.51
CA GLU A 229 -18.28 -0.66 -11.82
C GLU A 229 -18.79 0.20 -12.97
N SER A 230 -20.06 0.61 -12.90
CA SER A 230 -20.67 1.47 -13.94
C SER A 230 -20.02 2.86 -13.93
N LEU A 231 -19.77 3.42 -12.74
CA LEU A 231 -19.14 4.73 -12.59
C LEU A 231 -17.73 4.75 -13.19
N VAL A 232 -16.91 3.72 -12.90
CA VAL A 232 -15.55 3.65 -13.46
C VAL A 232 -15.60 3.52 -14.98
N ARG A 233 -16.56 2.78 -15.53
CA ARG A 233 -16.75 2.70 -16.99
C ARG A 233 -17.17 4.03 -17.61
N GLU A 234 -18.08 4.76 -16.96
CA GLU A 234 -18.51 6.10 -17.41
C GLU A 234 -17.36 7.10 -17.41
N GLU A 235 -16.50 7.05 -16.38
CA GLU A 235 -15.38 7.97 -16.16
C GLU A 235 -14.04 7.44 -16.72
N PHE A 236 -14.08 6.44 -17.62
CA PHE A 236 -12.91 5.76 -18.17
C PHE A 236 -11.87 6.72 -18.77
N GLY A 237 -12.33 7.81 -19.41
CA GLY A 237 -11.45 8.78 -20.08
C GLY A 237 -10.42 9.45 -19.15
N LYS A 238 -10.60 9.37 -17.84
CA LYS A 238 -9.68 9.93 -16.83
C LYS A 238 -9.14 8.88 -15.84
N ALA A 239 -9.25 7.59 -16.19
CA ALA A 239 -8.82 6.45 -15.38
C ALA A 239 -7.41 5.96 -15.79
N TYR A 240 -6.50 5.79 -14.85
CA TYR A 240 -5.12 5.38 -15.11
C TYR A 240 -4.65 4.32 -14.11
N GLY A 241 -3.94 3.29 -14.57
CA GLY A 241 -3.21 2.35 -13.72
C GLY A 241 -1.73 2.76 -13.65
N ILE A 242 -1.23 3.14 -12.47
CA ILE A 242 0.17 3.50 -12.26
C ILE A 242 0.75 2.59 -11.19
N ILE A 243 1.64 1.67 -11.58
CA ILE A 243 2.27 0.74 -10.65
C ILE A 243 3.10 1.49 -9.62
N ASN A 244 3.03 1.09 -8.35
CA ASN A 244 3.88 1.63 -7.30
C ASN A 244 5.34 1.20 -7.51
N GLY A 245 6.26 2.02 -7.01
CA GLY A 245 7.66 1.65 -6.90
C GLY A 245 8.00 1.06 -5.52
N ILE A 246 9.27 0.73 -5.35
CA ILE A 246 9.88 0.45 -4.05
C ILE A 246 11.03 1.44 -3.80
N ASP A 247 11.29 1.76 -2.53
CA ASP A 247 12.47 2.55 -2.16
C ASP A 247 13.73 1.68 -2.27
N THR A 248 14.47 1.87 -3.37
CA THR A 248 15.67 1.08 -3.70
C THR A 248 16.90 1.50 -2.88
N GLU A 249 16.83 2.55 -2.08
CA GLU A 249 17.84 2.92 -1.09
C GLU A 249 17.67 2.06 0.17
N VAL A 250 16.43 1.92 0.64
CA VAL A 250 16.08 1.08 1.80
C VAL A 250 16.14 -0.41 1.43
N TRP A 251 15.48 -0.81 0.35
CA TRP A 251 15.42 -2.20 -0.13
C TRP A 251 16.59 -2.49 -1.08
N ASN A 252 17.82 -2.50 -0.53
CA ASN A 252 19.05 -2.73 -1.29
C ASN A 252 19.90 -3.84 -0.66
N PRO A 253 19.90 -5.07 -1.20
CA PRO A 253 20.65 -6.17 -0.60
C PRO A 253 22.16 -5.93 -0.51
N GLU A 254 22.73 -4.95 -1.24
CA GLU A 254 24.15 -4.62 -1.18
C GLU A 254 24.52 -3.80 0.08
N THR A 255 23.58 -2.97 0.56
CA THR A 255 23.83 -2.03 1.68
C THR A 255 22.87 -2.21 2.85
N ASP A 256 21.94 -3.15 2.79
CA ASP A 256 20.91 -3.39 3.79
C ASP A 256 21.53 -3.79 5.15
N PRO A 257 21.41 -2.97 6.19
CA PRO A 257 21.98 -3.23 7.50
C PRO A 257 21.28 -4.37 8.27
N MET A 258 20.11 -4.82 7.80
CA MET A 258 19.33 -5.89 8.43
C MET A 258 19.79 -7.28 7.99
N LEU A 259 20.63 -7.37 6.95
CA LEU A 259 21.13 -8.65 6.46
C LEU A 259 22.37 -9.12 7.22
N ASP A 260 22.48 -10.42 7.38
CA ASP A 260 23.68 -11.05 7.92
C ASP A 260 24.80 -11.10 6.87
N PHE A 261 24.45 -11.28 5.59
CA PHE A 261 25.39 -11.29 4.47
C PHE A 261 24.82 -10.46 3.32
N ASN A 262 25.37 -9.27 3.14
CA ASN A 262 25.01 -8.39 2.03
C ASN A 262 25.45 -8.97 0.68
N PHE A 263 24.74 -8.63 -0.39
CA PHE A 263 25.03 -9.15 -1.72
C PHE A 263 24.56 -8.24 -2.85
N ASN A 264 25.19 -8.39 -3.99
CA ASN A 264 24.78 -7.81 -5.25
C ASN A 264 24.55 -8.90 -6.31
N LYS A 265 24.19 -8.51 -7.53
CA LYS A 265 23.88 -9.45 -8.62
C LYS A 265 25.00 -10.48 -8.93
N LYS A 266 26.29 -10.13 -8.65
CA LYS A 266 27.43 -11.01 -8.99
C LYS A 266 27.58 -12.14 -7.99
N ASN A 267 27.33 -11.90 -6.70
CA ASN A 267 27.53 -12.88 -5.63
C ASN A 267 26.21 -13.34 -4.97
N ALA A 268 25.05 -12.94 -5.51
CA ALA A 268 23.72 -13.22 -4.93
C ALA A 268 23.51 -14.71 -4.61
N VAL A 269 23.81 -15.62 -5.54
CA VAL A 269 23.59 -17.05 -5.35
C VAL A 269 24.31 -17.57 -4.10
N ALA A 270 25.58 -17.24 -3.95
CA ALA A 270 26.39 -17.68 -2.80
C ALA A 270 25.93 -17.04 -1.49
N MET A 271 25.60 -15.74 -1.52
CA MET A 271 25.23 -15.02 -0.29
C MET A 271 23.80 -15.33 0.15
N LYS A 272 22.86 -15.50 -0.78
CA LYS A 272 21.51 -16.01 -0.45
C LYS A 272 21.59 -17.37 0.25
N LYS A 273 22.46 -18.27 -0.23
CA LYS A 273 22.67 -19.56 0.42
C LYS A 273 23.13 -19.38 1.87
N LYS A 274 24.09 -18.48 2.15
CA LYS A 274 24.56 -18.20 3.51
C LYS A 274 23.48 -17.58 4.41
N ASN A 275 22.71 -16.62 3.86
CA ASN A 275 21.56 -16.04 4.58
C ASN A 275 20.54 -17.12 4.92
N LYS A 276 20.20 -17.99 3.96
CA LYS A 276 19.29 -19.13 4.15
C LYS A 276 19.80 -20.11 5.23
N GLU A 277 21.08 -20.49 5.17
CA GLU A 277 21.70 -21.37 6.17
C GLU A 277 21.58 -20.78 7.58
N LYS A 278 21.81 -19.48 7.73
CA LYS A 278 21.69 -18.80 9.03
C LYS A 278 20.25 -18.71 9.50
N LEU A 279 19.33 -18.26 8.65
CA LEU A 279 17.90 -18.16 8.98
C LEU A 279 17.32 -19.54 9.33
N CYS A 280 17.62 -20.57 8.54
CA CYS A 280 17.14 -21.91 8.83
C CYS A 280 17.66 -22.44 10.16
N LYS A 281 18.93 -22.14 10.52
CA LYS A 281 19.49 -22.53 11.81
C LYS A 281 18.80 -21.81 12.97
N GLU A 282 18.46 -20.51 12.82
CA GLU A 282 17.74 -19.73 13.83
C GLU A 282 16.33 -20.27 14.11
N TYR A 283 15.65 -20.83 13.07
CA TYR A 283 14.28 -21.33 13.14
C TYR A 283 14.16 -22.87 13.13
N GLY A 284 15.26 -23.60 13.25
CA GLY A 284 15.25 -25.07 13.30
C GLY A 284 14.88 -25.74 11.97
N LEU A 285 14.94 -25.01 10.85
CA LEU A 285 14.63 -25.51 9.51
C LEU A 285 15.85 -26.16 8.86
N ARG A 286 15.63 -26.95 7.80
CA ARG A 286 16.67 -27.65 7.05
C ARG A 286 17.15 -26.82 5.85
N PRO A 287 18.38 -26.26 5.83
CA PRO A 287 18.84 -25.32 4.81
C PRO A 287 19.01 -25.93 3.41
N GLU A 288 19.16 -27.26 3.31
CA GLU A 288 19.28 -28.00 2.05
C GLU A 288 17.96 -28.10 1.28
N LEU A 289 16.83 -27.92 1.95
CA LEU A 289 15.50 -27.99 1.34
C LEU A 289 15.08 -26.62 0.78
N PRO A 290 14.22 -26.59 -0.27
CA PRO A 290 13.64 -25.34 -0.73
C PRO A 290 12.81 -24.65 0.38
N LEU A 291 13.00 -23.34 0.53
CA LEU A 291 12.31 -22.51 1.53
C LEU A 291 11.24 -21.65 0.85
N PHE A 292 9.99 -21.97 1.15
CA PHE A 292 8.83 -21.12 0.80
C PHE A 292 8.52 -20.17 1.93
N ALA A 293 8.33 -18.90 1.63
CA ALA A 293 7.97 -17.91 2.64
C ALA A 293 6.63 -17.24 2.32
N PHE A 294 5.89 -16.86 3.35
CA PHE A 294 4.76 -15.93 3.28
C PHE A 294 5.02 -14.78 4.27
N ILE A 295 4.78 -13.55 3.82
CA ILE A 295 4.88 -12.35 4.66
C ILE A 295 3.61 -11.53 4.46
N GLY A 296 2.82 -11.29 5.53
CA GLY A 296 1.63 -10.46 5.41
C GLY A 296 0.60 -10.61 6.52
N ARG A 297 -0.43 -9.77 6.46
CA ARG A 297 -1.57 -9.86 7.37
C ARG A 297 -2.35 -11.15 7.15
N PHE A 298 -2.82 -11.77 8.24
CA PHE A 298 -3.72 -12.92 8.14
C PHE A 298 -5.16 -12.45 7.92
N ALA A 299 -5.41 -12.02 6.70
CA ALA A 299 -6.68 -11.49 6.22
C ALA A 299 -7.13 -12.26 4.97
N THR A 300 -8.44 -12.32 4.76
CA THR A 300 -9.04 -13.10 3.66
C THR A 300 -8.61 -12.61 2.28
N GLU A 301 -8.49 -11.29 2.10
CA GLU A 301 -8.00 -10.70 0.84
C GLU A 301 -6.58 -11.12 0.49
N LYS A 302 -5.73 -11.44 1.50
CA LYS A 302 -4.38 -11.97 1.30
C LYS A 302 -4.34 -13.49 1.10
N GLY A 303 -5.49 -14.16 1.14
CA GLY A 303 -5.57 -15.62 1.02
C GLY A 303 -4.98 -16.35 2.23
N ALA A 304 -4.87 -15.69 3.38
CA ALA A 304 -4.24 -16.27 4.57
C ALA A 304 -5.05 -17.42 5.16
N ASP A 305 -6.34 -17.48 4.91
CA ASP A 305 -7.21 -18.61 5.28
C ASP A 305 -6.86 -19.93 4.55
N PHE A 306 -6.14 -19.87 3.43
CA PHE A 306 -5.59 -21.05 2.76
C PHE A 306 -4.33 -21.60 3.45
N LEU A 307 -3.59 -20.75 4.20
CA LEU A 307 -2.27 -21.10 4.72
C LEU A 307 -2.25 -22.37 5.59
N PRO A 308 -3.20 -22.62 6.51
CA PRO A 308 -3.20 -23.86 7.28
C PRO A 308 -3.22 -25.10 6.38
N ASP A 309 -4.12 -25.15 5.42
CA ASP A 309 -4.23 -26.30 4.50
C ASP A 309 -3.02 -26.41 3.55
N VAL A 310 -2.50 -25.27 3.08
CA VAL A 310 -1.29 -25.22 2.25
C VAL A 310 -0.08 -25.75 3.01
N VAL A 311 0.14 -25.32 4.26
CA VAL A 311 1.26 -25.80 5.10
C VAL A 311 1.13 -27.29 5.33
N TRP A 312 -0.03 -27.75 5.85
CA TRP A 312 -0.25 -29.16 6.13
C TRP A 312 -0.07 -30.03 4.90
N ARG A 313 -0.76 -29.69 3.80
CA ARG A 313 -0.74 -30.53 2.59
C ARG A 313 0.60 -30.49 1.87
N SER A 314 1.25 -29.33 1.78
CA SER A 314 2.57 -29.24 1.13
C SER A 314 3.63 -30.07 1.85
N ILE A 315 3.68 -30.04 3.18
CA ILE A 315 4.62 -30.82 3.96
C ILE A 315 4.31 -32.33 3.87
N THR A 316 3.04 -32.72 4.05
CA THR A 316 2.66 -34.14 4.08
C THR A 316 2.76 -34.79 2.69
N GLN A 317 2.30 -34.13 1.63
CA GLN A 317 2.33 -34.66 0.27
C GLN A 317 3.73 -34.76 -0.31
N THR A 318 4.65 -33.90 0.12
CA THR A 318 6.07 -33.97 -0.31
C THR A 318 6.95 -34.76 0.64
N HIS A 319 6.36 -35.44 1.64
CA HIS A 319 7.11 -36.19 2.67
C HIS A 319 8.19 -35.31 3.35
N GLY A 320 7.90 -34.04 3.53
CA GLY A 320 8.80 -33.08 4.16
C GLY A 320 9.98 -32.64 3.28
N ALA A 321 9.84 -32.69 1.95
CA ALA A 321 10.89 -32.26 1.02
C ALA A 321 10.97 -30.74 0.80
N LEU A 322 10.32 -29.94 1.63
CA LEU A 322 10.38 -28.48 1.61
C LEU A 322 10.28 -27.89 3.03
N ASN A 323 10.67 -26.63 3.18
CA ASN A 323 10.39 -25.82 4.36
C ASN A 323 9.37 -24.75 4.03
N VAL A 324 8.56 -24.39 5.02
CA VAL A 324 7.66 -23.23 4.95
C VAL A 324 7.94 -22.31 6.13
N MET A 325 8.07 -20.99 5.88
CA MET A 325 8.20 -19.98 6.91
C MET A 325 7.13 -18.90 6.73
N ILE A 326 6.42 -18.58 7.79
CA ILE A 326 5.35 -17.58 7.78
C ILE A 326 5.67 -16.47 8.78
N LEU A 327 5.65 -15.22 8.29
CA LEU A 327 5.73 -14.00 9.10
C LEU A 327 4.43 -13.22 8.93
N GLY A 328 3.68 -13.01 10.02
CA GLY A 328 2.45 -12.23 9.95
C GLY A 328 1.58 -12.34 11.19
N SER A 329 0.44 -11.68 11.17
CA SER A 329 -0.59 -11.75 12.22
C SER A 329 -1.95 -11.28 11.70
N GLY A 330 -3.01 -11.56 12.45
CA GLY A 330 -4.36 -11.09 12.12
C GLY A 330 -5.46 -11.98 12.67
N ASN A 331 -6.11 -12.78 11.81
CA ASN A 331 -7.20 -13.66 12.25
C ASN A 331 -6.71 -14.71 13.25
N SER A 332 -7.29 -14.69 14.47
CA SER A 332 -6.87 -15.54 15.57
C SER A 332 -7.06 -17.04 15.32
N PHE A 333 -8.05 -17.44 14.52
CA PHE A 333 -8.25 -18.84 14.15
C PHE A 333 -7.07 -19.34 13.28
N ILE A 334 -6.63 -18.53 12.32
CA ILE A 334 -5.48 -18.83 11.47
C ILE A 334 -4.20 -18.90 12.31
N GLU A 335 -3.98 -17.90 13.18
CA GLU A 335 -2.81 -17.88 14.08
C GLU A 335 -2.74 -19.15 14.96
N ASN A 336 -3.84 -19.52 15.59
CA ASN A 336 -3.87 -20.68 16.48
C ASN A 336 -3.59 -21.98 15.71
N LYS A 337 -4.14 -22.12 14.50
CA LYS A 337 -3.89 -23.30 13.67
C LYS A 337 -2.44 -23.38 13.20
N LEU A 338 -1.84 -22.27 12.82
CA LEU A 338 -0.43 -22.22 12.42
C LEU A 338 0.51 -22.47 13.61
N LYS A 339 0.20 -21.99 14.83
CA LYS A 339 0.96 -22.33 16.05
C LYS A 339 0.97 -23.85 16.33
N GLU A 340 -0.18 -24.49 16.12
CA GLU A 340 -0.29 -25.97 16.25
C GLU A 340 0.68 -26.68 15.27
N TYR A 341 0.77 -26.20 14.04
CA TYR A 341 1.66 -26.76 13.03
C TYR A 341 3.13 -26.46 13.29
N ASP A 342 3.47 -25.30 13.82
CA ASP A 342 4.83 -24.93 14.23
C ASP A 342 5.37 -25.87 15.33
N TYR A 343 4.49 -26.36 16.19
CA TYR A 343 4.84 -27.37 17.19
C TYR A 343 4.98 -28.80 16.59
N ILE A 344 4.17 -29.12 15.57
CA ILE A 344 4.11 -30.48 14.99
C ILE A 344 5.19 -30.73 13.93
N TYR A 345 5.43 -29.74 13.04
CA TYR A 345 6.25 -29.95 11.85
C TYR A 345 7.60 -29.23 11.95
N SER A 346 8.68 -30.02 11.98
CA SER A 346 10.06 -29.48 11.98
C SER A 346 10.47 -28.77 10.69
N ASN A 347 9.63 -28.80 9.65
CA ASN A 347 9.80 -28.11 8.37
C ASN A 347 8.99 -26.82 8.28
N PHE A 348 8.33 -26.44 9.34
CA PHE A 348 7.52 -25.25 9.40
C PHE A 348 8.04 -24.30 10.49
N ALA A 349 8.04 -23.01 10.21
CA ALA A 349 8.38 -21.99 11.17
C ALA A 349 7.36 -20.83 11.08
N LEU A 350 6.87 -20.39 12.24
CA LEU A 350 5.93 -19.30 12.38
C LEU A 350 6.54 -18.18 13.23
N ASP A 351 6.52 -16.97 12.71
CA ASP A 351 6.79 -15.77 13.51
C ASP A 351 5.59 -14.82 13.46
N LEU A 352 5.05 -14.46 14.63
CA LEU A 352 3.85 -13.65 14.71
C LEU A 352 4.16 -12.18 14.93
N GLY A 353 3.34 -11.34 14.28
CA GLY A 353 3.44 -9.89 14.34
C GLY A 353 4.16 -9.27 13.14
N TYR A 354 4.36 -7.96 13.21
CA TYR A 354 5.13 -7.22 12.21
C TYR A 354 6.57 -7.05 12.68
N LYS A 355 7.51 -7.60 11.93
CA LYS A 355 8.96 -7.50 12.20
C LYS A 355 9.69 -7.15 10.91
N GLU A 356 9.94 -5.87 10.71
CA GLU A 356 10.56 -5.37 9.49
C GLU A 356 11.93 -6.02 9.23
N TYR A 357 12.81 -6.06 10.25
CA TYR A 357 14.13 -6.68 10.13
C TYR A 357 14.07 -8.15 9.69
N LEU A 358 13.05 -8.89 10.15
CA LEU A 358 12.87 -10.29 9.79
C LEU A 358 12.37 -10.43 8.34
N SER A 359 11.54 -9.52 7.86
CA SER A 359 11.10 -9.52 6.47
C SER A 359 12.27 -9.38 5.50
N HIS A 360 13.23 -8.49 5.78
CA HIS A 360 14.47 -8.35 4.99
C HIS A 360 15.29 -9.64 4.97
N LYS A 361 15.48 -10.29 6.13
CA LYS A 361 16.16 -11.59 6.22
C LYS A 361 15.44 -12.67 5.45
N ILE A 362 14.10 -12.73 5.50
CA ILE A 362 13.30 -13.70 4.75
C ILE A 362 13.46 -13.47 3.25
N TYR A 363 13.33 -12.22 2.75
CA TYR A 363 13.55 -11.93 1.33
C TYR A 363 14.96 -12.30 0.86
N ALA A 364 15.97 -12.11 1.71
CA ALA A 364 17.34 -12.49 1.37
C ALA A 364 17.60 -14.00 1.41
N SER A 365 16.81 -14.78 2.15
CA SER A 365 17.03 -16.20 2.44
C SER A 365 16.11 -17.13 1.68
N ALA A 366 14.85 -16.78 1.49
CA ALA A 366 13.87 -17.64 0.86
C ALA A 366 14.22 -17.93 -0.62
N ASP A 367 13.84 -19.12 -1.07
CA ASP A 367 13.89 -19.47 -2.49
C ASP A 367 12.65 -18.97 -3.21
N PHE A 368 11.49 -19.09 -2.54
CA PHE A 368 10.18 -18.72 -3.08
C PHE A 368 9.39 -17.87 -2.10
N LEU A 369 8.71 -16.83 -2.62
CA LEU A 369 7.73 -16.04 -1.86
C LEU A 369 6.32 -16.39 -2.35
N LEU A 370 5.47 -16.87 -1.46
CA LEU A 370 4.09 -17.21 -1.76
C LEU A 370 3.17 -16.02 -1.51
N MET A 371 2.37 -15.64 -2.51
CA MET A 371 1.36 -14.58 -2.41
C MET A 371 0.02 -15.07 -2.97
N PRO A 372 -0.81 -15.77 -2.16
CA PRO A 372 -2.07 -16.35 -2.58
C PRO A 372 -3.25 -15.38 -2.53
N SER A 373 -3.00 -14.10 -2.74
CA SER A 373 -3.96 -13.02 -2.57
C SER A 373 -5.21 -13.16 -3.44
N ARG A 374 -6.40 -12.98 -2.85
CA ARG A 374 -7.65 -12.84 -3.59
C ARG A 374 -7.76 -11.48 -4.26
N VAL A 375 -7.27 -10.47 -3.59
CA VAL A 375 -7.20 -9.10 -4.11
C VAL A 375 -5.82 -8.55 -3.77
N GLU A 376 -5.11 -8.05 -4.77
CA GLU A 376 -3.80 -7.42 -4.59
C GLU A 376 -3.68 -6.21 -5.53
N PRO A 377 -4.12 -5.01 -5.08
CA PRO A 377 -4.13 -3.81 -5.92
C PRO A 377 -2.79 -3.51 -6.59
N CYS A 378 -1.72 -3.60 -5.85
CA CYS A 378 -0.34 -3.49 -6.36
C CYS A 378 0.51 -4.68 -5.95
N GLY A 379 0.61 -4.91 -4.65
CA GLY A 379 1.63 -5.74 -4.03
C GLY A 379 2.99 -5.05 -4.04
N LEU A 380 3.67 -5.13 -2.91
CA LEU A 380 5.07 -4.66 -2.78
C LEU A 380 6.00 -5.84 -2.50
N ASN A 381 5.50 -6.85 -1.80
CA ASN A 381 6.29 -7.99 -1.36
C ASN A 381 6.94 -8.76 -2.54
N GLN A 382 6.24 -8.91 -3.67
CA GLN A 382 6.83 -9.54 -4.87
C GLN A 382 7.98 -8.68 -5.42
N MET A 383 7.86 -7.36 -5.39
CA MET A 383 8.92 -6.47 -5.86
C MET A 383 10.14 -6.50 -4.91
N TYR A 384 9.91 -6.53 -3.60
CA TYR A 384 10.97 -6.74 -2.61
C TYR A 384 11.63 -8.11 -2.81
N SER A 385 10.84 -9.18 -2.95
CA SER A 385 11.38 -10.52 -3.15
C SER A 385 12.25 -10.61 -4.41
N MET A 386 11.78 -10.06 -5.53
CA MET A 386 12.53 -10.02 -6.78
C MET A 386 13.82 -9.22 -6.66
N ARG A 387 13.77 -8.07 -5.96
CA ARG A 387 14.95 -7.25 -5.68
C ARG A 387 16.03 -8.01 -4.92
N TYR A 388 15.63 -8.93 -4.03
CA TYR A 388 16.53 -9.81 -3.26
C TYR A 388 16.76 -11.17 -3.95
N GLY A 389 16.29 -11.36 -5.19
CA GLY A 389 16.49 -12.59 -5.96
C GLY A 389 15.64 -13.79 -5.51
N THR A 390 14.60 -13.55 -4.70
CA THR A 390 13.63 -14.57 -4.29
C THR A 390 12.53 -14.66 -5.34
N VAL A 391 12.19 -15.88 -5.75
CA VAL A 391 11.25 -16.14 -6.85
C VAL A 391 9.81 -16.00 -6.32
N PRO A 392 8.99 -15.11 -6.87
CA PRO A 392 7.59 -14.98 -6.46
C PRO A 392 6.73 -16.13 -7.03
N VAL A 393 5.87 -16.68 -6.17
CA VAL A 393 4.81 -17.65 -6.51
C VAL A 393 3.49 -16.97 -6.17
N VAL A 394 2.79 -16.47 -7.17
CA VAL A 394 1.71 -15.50 -6.96
C VAL A 394 0.42 -15.88 -7.68
N ARG A 395 -0.71 -15.48 -7.14
CA ARG A 395 -1.94 -15.50 -7.90
C ARG A 395 -1.91 -14.42 -8.99
N TYR A 396 -2.42 -14.76 -10.17
CA TYR A 396 -2.51 -13.86 -11.33
C TYR A 396 -3.66 -12.87 -11.16
N THR A 397 -3.45 -11.81 -10.38
CA THR A 397 -4.46 -10.79 -10.02
C THR A 397 -3.81 -9.43 -9.80
N GLY A 398 -4.53 -8.35 -10.11
CA GLY A 398 -4.14 -6.97 -9.87
C GLY A 398 -2.68 -6.66 -10.25
N GLY A 399 -1.95 -6.01 -9.34
CA GLY A 399 -0.54 -5.66 -9.57
C GLY A 399 0.43 -6.85 -9.61
N LEU A 400 0.04 -8.01 -9.07
CA LEU A 400 0.85 -9.23 -9.23
C LEU A 400 0.92 -9.66 -10.68
N ARG A 401 -0.20 -9.54 -11.42
CA ARG A 401 -0.26 -9.78 -12.86
C ARG A 401 0.66 -8.85 -13.66
N ASP A 402 0.78 -7.59 -13.21
CA ASP A 402 1.55 -6.57 -13.90
C ASP A 402 3.07 -6.71 -13.66
N THR A 403 3.45 -7.32 -12.53
CA THR A 403 4.85 -7.35 -12.07
C THR A 403 5.52 -8.72 -12.18
N VAL A 404 4.74 -9.80 -12.19
CA VAL A 404 5.26 -11.19 -12.17
C VAL A 404 4.80 -11.96 -13.40
N ASN A 405 5.71 -12.12 -14.36
CA ASN A 405 5.49 -12.99 -15.51
C ASN A 405 5.91 -14.42 -15.20
N ASP A 406 5.11 -15.40 -15.66
CA ASP A 406 5.37 -16.82 -15.44
C ASP A 406 6.60 -17.32 -16.22
N ILE A 407 7.36 -18.23 -15.62
CA ILE A 407 8.54 -18.82 -16.26
C ILE A 407 8.21 -19.54 -17.56
N SER A 408 7.01 -20.09 -17.72
CA SER A 408 6.57 -20.75 -18.96
C SER A 408 6.43 -19.79 -20.14
N THR A 409 6.33 -18.50 -19.87
CA THR A 409 6.28 -17.42 -20.88
C THR A 409 7.58 -16.60 -20.94
N GLY A 410 8.67 -17.11 -20.35
CA GLY A 410 9.97 -16.41 -20.31
C GLY A 410 10.12 -15.40 -19.17
N GLY A 411 9.22 -15.43 -18.19
CA GLY A 411 9.31 -14.60 -16.98
C GLY A 411 10.23 -15.20 -15.91
N ALA A 412 10.16 -14.64 -14.72
CA ALA A 412 11.02 -15.03 -13.59
C ALA A 412 10.24 -15.38 -12.30
N GLY A 413 8.93 -15.60 -12.39
CA GLY A 413 8.06 -16.05 -11.32
C GLY A 413 7.19 -17.23 -11.70
N LEU A 414 6.31 -17.64 -10.79
CA LEU A 414 5.31 -18.68 -11.03
C LEU A 414 3.92 -18.15 -10.72
N ASN A 415 2.99 -18.30 -11.67
CA ASN A 415 1.64 -17.81 -11.52
C ASN A 415 0.63 -18.97 -11.40
N PHE A 416 -0.45 -18.72 -10.64
CA PHE A 416 -1.64 -19.56 -10.62
C PHE A 416 -2.90 -18.68 -10.71
N THR A 417 -4.02 -19.25 -11.17
CA THR A 417 -5.20 -18.45 -11.54
C THR A 417 -6.26 -18.44 -10.46
N PHE A 418 -6.66 -19.61 -9.96
CA PHE A 418 -7.79 -19.71 -9.05
C PHE A 418 -7.36 -19.57 -7.59
N PRO A 419 -8.14 -18.82 -6.76
CA PRO A 419 -7.84 -18.64 -5.34
C PRO A 419 -8.27 -19.88 -4.56
N GLY A 420 -7.44 -20.93 -4.56
CA GLY A 420 -7.71 -22.19 -3.92
C GLY A 420 -6.44 -22.95 -3.54
N VAL A 421 -6.57 -23.82 -2.53
CA VAL A 421 -5.44 -24.62 -2.00
C VAL A 421 -4.80 -25.49 -3.07
N ASP A 422 -5.60 -26.11 -3.96
CA ASP A 422 -5.08 -27.02 -5.00
C ASP A 422 -4.24 -26.27 -6.04
N ASP A 423 -4.65 -25.08 -6.46
CA ASP A 423 -3.89 -24.25 -7.40
C ASP A 423 -2.58 -23.74 -6.77
N ILE A 424 -2.63 -23.35 -5.50
CA ILE A 424 -1.44 -22.95 -4.73
C ILE A 424 -0.45 -24.13 -4.67
N LEU A 425 -0.91 -25.33 -4.29
CA LEU A 425 -0.08 -26.52 -4.21
C LEU A 425 0.46 -26.93 -5.58
N HIS A 426 -0.33 -26.77 -6.65
CA HIS A 426 0.15 -27.01 -8.02
C HIS A 426 1.30 -26.05 -8.36
N ALA A 427 1.17 -24.75 -8.05
CA ALA A 427 2.25 -23.78 -8.27
C ALA A 427 3.50 -24.08 -7.41
N MET A 428 3.31 -24.49 -6.15
CA MET A 428 4.41 -24.94 -5.29
C MET A 428 5.12 -26.19 -5.85
N ASN A 429 4.38 -27.16 -6.38
CA ASN A 429 4.98 -28.33 -7.03
C ASN A 429 5.77 -27.95 -8.29
N ARG A 430 5.28 -27.00 -9.10
CA ARG A 430 6.05 -26.43 -10.22
C ARG A 430 7.34 -25.77 -9.72
N ALA A 431 7.28 -25.04 -8.60
CA ALA A 431 8.45 -24.43 -7.97
C ALA A 431 9.47 -25.48 -7.52
N LEU A 432 9.04 -26.62 -6.95
CA LEU A 432 9.92 -27.73 -6.58
C LEU A 432 10.61 -28.35 -7.81
N LEU A 433 9.92 -28.50 -8.93
CA LEU A 433 10.53 -28.95 -10.17
C LEU A 433 11.61 -28.00 -10.66
N VAL A 434 11.34 -26.69 -10.61
CA VAL A 434 12.30 -25.63 -10.95
C VAL A 434 13.51 -25.66 -10.02
N TYR A 435 13.29 -25.82 -8.70
CA TYR A 435 14.36 -25.88 -7.71
C TYR A 435 15.32 -27.05 -7.96
N ASN A 436 14.79 -28.21 -8.32
CA ASN A 436 15.56 -29.43 -8.57
C ASN A 436 16.26 -29.43 -9.93
N GLN A 437 15.89 -28.51 -10.83
CA GLN A 437 16.54 -28.40 -12.15
C GLN A 437 17.85 -27.62 -12.04
N LYS A 438 18.96 -28.27 -12.33
CA LYS A 438 20.32 -27.70 -12.18
C LYS A 438 20.46 -26.36 -12.95
N GLY A 439 20.93 -25.35 -12.26
CA GLY A 439 21.24 -24.03 -12.82
C GLY A 439 20.01 -23.12 -13.00
N THR A 440 18.78 -23.63 -12.86
CA THR A 440 17.58 -22.85 -13.10
C THR A 440 17.37 -21.80 -11.99
N MET A 441 17.55 -22.18 -10.72
CA MET A 441 17.43 -21.24 -9.61
C MET A 441 18.44 -20.09 -9.69
N GLU A 442 19.71 -20.38 -10.05
CA GLU A 442 20.73 -19.35 -10.20
C GLU A 442 20.36 -18.32 -11.29
N ASN A 443 19.77 -18.82 -12.41
CA ASN A 443 19.30 -17.95 -13.48
C ASN A 443 18.11 -17.11 -13.03
N LEU A 444 17.15 -17.69 -12.31
CA LEU A 444 15.99 -16.96 -11.77
C LEU A 444 16.37 -15.91 -10.73
N ILE A 445 17.29 -16.22 -9.82
CA ILE A 445 17.83 -15.26 -8.86
C ILE A 445 18.38 -14.02 -9.58
N ARG A 446 19.23 -14.25 -10.61
CA ARG A 446 19.82 -13.13 -11.38
C ARG A 446 18.77 -12.39 -12.21
N ALA A 447 17.83 -13.10 -12.82
CA ALA A 447 16.76 -12.50 -13.60
C ALA A 447 15.87 -11.60 -12.73
N ASN A 448 15.45 -12.09 -11.56
CA ASN A 448 14.64 -11.32 -10.61
C ASN A 448 15.35 -10.05 -10.17
N MET A 449 16.64 -10.11 -9.84
CA MET A 449 17.41 -8.92 -9.44
C MET A 449 17.65 -7.90 -10.57
N ASN A 450 17.29 -8.21 -11.82
CA ASN A 450 17.40 -7.27 -12.95
C ASN A 450 16.14 -6.43 -13.13
N PHE A 451 15.00 -6.80 -12.54
CA PHE A 451 13.81 -5.96 -12.62
C PHE A 451 14.02 -4.66 -11.86
N ASP A 452 13.54 -3.59 -12.46
CA ASP A 452 13.64 -2.23 -11.93
C ASP A 452 12.25 -1.73 -11.56
N PHE A 453 11.97 -1.77 -10.27
CA PHE A 453 10.75 -1.28 -9.63
C PHE A 453 11.00 0.02 -8.84
N ALA A 454 12.05 0.79 -9.16
CA ALA A 454 12.34 2.04 -8.48
C ALA A 454 11.20 3.06 -8.67
N TRP A 455 10.97 3.87 -7.64
CA TRP A 455 9.93 4.91 -7.63
C TRP A 455 10.09 5.98 -8.70
N GLU A 456 11.31 6.20 -9.22
CA GLU A 456 11.60 7.21 -10.24
C GLU A 456 10.65 7.11 -11.45
N LYS A 457 10.44 5.91 -11.97
CA LYS A 457 9.55 5.66 -13.11
C LYS A 457 8.09 5.96 -12.81
N SER A 458 7.64 5.60 -11.61
CA SER A 458 6.26 5.85 -11.20
C SER A 458 6.04 7.32 -10.91
N ALA A 459 7.01 7.99 -10.26
CA ALA A 459 6.98 9.43 -10.02
C ALA A 459 6.89 10.23 -11.34
N GLU A 460 7.67 9.87 -12.36
CA GLU A 460 7.60 10.50 -13.68
C GLU A 460 6.22 10.35 -14.33
N LYS A 461 5.57 9.17 -14.20
CA LYS A 461 4.22 8.96 -14.73
C LYS A 461 3.20 9.86 -14.03
N TYR A 462 3.27 10.00 -12.69
CA TYR A 462 2.41 10.92 -11.95
C TYR A 462 2.65 12.38 -12.36
N ILE A 463 3.92 12.82 -12.51
CA ILE A 463 4.24 14.18 -12.94
C ILE A 463 3.71 14.46 -14.37
N ASN A 464 3.76 13.48 -15.26
CA ASN A 464 3.17 13.62 -16.59
C ASN A 464 1.63 13.73 -16.51
N LEU A 465 0.99 12.94 -15.66
CA LEU A 465 -0.45 13.04 -15.41
C LEU A 465 -0.85 14.42 -14.84
N TYR A 466 -0.04 15.00 -13.96
CA TYR A 466 -0.31 16.32 -13.38
C TYR A 466 -0.20 17.45 -14.42
N LYS A 467 0.58 17.28 -15.48
CA LYS A 467 0.76 18.28 -16.55
C LYS A 467 -0.36 18.25 -17.60
N ASN A 468 -0.99 17.11 -17.80
CA ASN A 468 -2.10 16.90 -18.75
C ASN A 468 -3.43 17.40 -18.16
#